data_6d342d3041396bfc6df21f9064a555df
#
_entry.id   6d342d3041396bfc6df21f9064a555df
#
_cell.length_a   1.000
_cell.length_b   1.000
_cell.length_c   1.000
_cell.angle_alpha   90.00
_cell.angle_beta   90.00
_cell.angle_gamma   90.00
#
_symmetry.space_group_name_H-M   'P 1'
#
loop_
_entity.id
_entity.type
_entity.pdbx_description
1 polymer ?
#
loop_
_entity_poly.entity_id
_entity_poly.type
_entity_poly.pdbx_seq_one_letter_code
_entity_poly.pdbx_strand_id
1 'polypeptide(L)'
;MLRVENILDAARTRLALVNQESPVYEAAEILVDPDRPLVVVCDGEGVVVGVISRTDIVKLLACAKSDALSACADAIMTRSILSCRAHQPLQEVWEAMNARSLRCAPVLDESGRPQGIVHARDLASALLEEVTHEELLLRDYVMGIGYQ
;
A
#
# COMPACT_ATOMS: atom_id res chain seq x y z
N MET A 1 8.00 13.94 -13.56
CA MET A 1 7.62 12.55 -13.26
C MET A 1 7.40 12.39 -11.75
N LEU A 2 6.23 11.90 -11.35
CA LEU A 2 5.93 11.68 -9.95
C LEU A 2 6.58 10.40 -9.43
N ARG A 3 6.98 10.45 -8.17
CA ARG A 3 7.56 9.33 -7.44
C ARG A 3 6.71 9.02 -6.20
N VAL A 4 6.91 7.87 -5.62
CA VAL A 4 6.22 7.46 -4.39
C VAL A 4 6.36 8.51 -3.29
N GLU A 5 7.53 9.14 -3.17
CA GLU A 5 7.78 10.19 -2.17
C GLU A 5 6.81 11.38 -2.29
N ASN A 6 6.26 11.63 -3.47
CA ASN A 6 5.32 12.73 -3.69
C ASN A 6 3.95 12.47 -3.07
N ILE A 7 3.62 11.20 -2.78
CA ILE A 7 2.35 10.82 -2.12
C ILE A 7 2.60 10.16 -0.76
N LEU A 8 3.81 10.27 -0.22
CA LEU A 8 4.19 9.57 1.00
C LEU A 8 3.38 10.04 2.21
N ASP A 9 2.97 11.31 2.27
CA ASP A 9 2.13 11.81 3.36
C ASP A 9 0.81 11.06 3.45
N ALA A 10 0.14 10.84 2.32
CA ALA A 10 -1.08 10.03 2.26
C ALA A 10 -0.80 8.57 2.63
N ALA A 11 0.31 8.03 2.15
CA ALA A 11 0.70 6.66 2.44
C ALA A 11 0.96 6.43 3.94
N ARG A 12 1.55 7.41 4.62
CA ARG A 12 1.79 7.34 6.06
C ARG A 12 0.50 7.26 6.87
N THR A 13 -0.54 7.96 6.44
CA THR A 13 -1.83 7.92 7.15
C THR A 13 -2.52 6.58 7.06
N ARG A 14 -2.16 5.76 6.07
CA ARG A 14 -2.73 4.43 5.87
C ARG A 14 -1.95 3.32 6.57
N LEU A 15 -0.80 3.65 7.14
CA LEU A 15 0.07 2.65 7.76
C LEU A 15 -0.56 2.05 9.01
N ALA A 16 -0.62 0.73 9.05
CA ALA A 16 -1.08 -0.05 10.20
C ALA A 16 -0.15 -1.23 10.39
N LEU A 17 0.30 -1.42 11.61
CA LEU A 17 1.35 -2.38 11.96
C LEU A 17 0.89 -3.33 13.05
N VAL A 18 1.32 -4.59 12.94
CA VAL A 18 1.29 -5.55 14.04
C VAL A 18 2.63 -6.28 14.10
N ASN A 19 2.95 -6.82 15.26
CA ASN A 19 4.13 -7.65 15.42
C ASN A 19 3.82 -9.07 14.94
N GLN A 20 4.82 -9.79 14.42
CA GLN A 20 4.63 -11.16 13.94
C GLN A 20 4.13 -12.12 15.02
N GLU A 21 4.41 -11.83 16.28
CA GLU A 21 3.98 -12.64 17.43
C GLU A 21 2.63 -12.21 17.99
N SER A 22 2.09 -11.08 17.53
CA SER A 22 0.78 -10.60 17.95
C SER A 22 -0.33 -11.54 17.50
N PRO A 23 -1.40 -11.67 18.29
CA PRO A 23 -2.53 -12.50 17.85
C PRO A 23 -3.23 -11.88 16.65
N VAL A 24 -3.77 -12.73 15.79
CA VAL A 24 -4.43 -12.32 14.55
C VAL A 24 -5.58 -11.35 14.81
N TYR A 25 -6.27 -11.45 15.95
CA TYR A 25 -7.39 -10.56 16.24
C TYR A 25 -6.99 -9.09 16.25
N GLU A 26 -5.74 -8.75 16.58
CA GLU A 26 -5.27 -7.37 16.54
C GLU A 26 -5.28 -6.82 15.10
N ALA A 27 -4.84 -7.65 14.14
CA ALA A 27 -4.93 -7.30 12.73
C ALA A 27 -6.39 -7.19 12.28
N ALA A 28 -7.24 -8.11 12.74
CA ALA A 28 -8.66 -8.11 12.41
C ALA A 28 -9.35 -6.83 12.88
N GLU A 29 -9.04 -6.36 14.09
CA GLU A 29 -9.57 -5.11 14.63
C GLU A 29 -9.20 -3.89 13.76
N ILE A 30 -7.97 -3.86 13.28
CA ILE A 30 -7.51 -2.78 12.40
C ILE A 30 -8.25 -2.84 11.06
N LEU A 31 -8.43 -4.04 10.51
CA LEU A 31 -9.05 -4.25 9.19
C LEU A 31 -10.56 -4.00 9.16
N VAL A 32 -11.19 -3.80 10.30
CA VAL A 32 -12.59 -3.36 10.37
C VAL A 32 -12.75 -1.96 9.77
N ASP A 33 -11.73 -1.11 9.88
CA ASP A 33 -11.72 0.22 9.28
C ASP A 33 -11.60 0.11 7.75
N PRO A 34 -12.58 0.60 6.98
CA PRO A 34 -12.53 0.53 5.52
C PRO A 34 -11.36 1.32 4.91
N ASP A 35 -10.82 2.30 5.63
CA ASP A 35 -9.66 3.06 5.18
C ASP A 35 -8.32 2.35 5.44
N ARG A 36 -8.35 1.19 6.09
CA ARG A 36 -7.18 0.38 6.40
C ARG A 36 -7.30 -1.02 5.80
N PRO A 37 -7.09 -1.16 4.48
CA PRO A 37 -7.31 -2.43 3.79
C PRO A 37 -6.19 -3.46 3.98
N LEU A 38 -5.06 -3.04 4.56
CA LEU A 38 -3.87 -3.86 4.69
C LEU A 38 -3.17 -3.57 6.01
N VAL A 39 -2.72 -4.62 6.69
CA VAL A 39 -1.90 -4.52 7.90
C VAL A 39 -0.51 -5.06 7.58
N VAL A 40 0.51 -4.32 7.95
CA VAL A 40 1.91 -4.73 7.77
C VAL A 40 2.36 -5.48 9.03
N VAL A 41 2.97 -6.64 8.84
CA VAL A 41 3.51 -7.45 9.93
C VAL A 41 5.02 -7.25 10.00
N CYS A 42 5.51 -6.91 11.18
CA CYS A 42 6.92 -6.63 11.41
C CYS A 42 7.51 -7.61 12.45
N ASP A 43 8.81 -7.82 12.37
CA ASP A 43 9.55 -8.56 13.40
C ASP A 43 9.87 -7.65 14.60
N GLY A 44 10.63 -8.17 15.56
CA GLY A 44 11.01 -7.42 16.77
C GLY A 44 11.92 -6.22 16.51
N GLU A 45 12.49 -6.11 15.33
CA GLU A 45 13.35 -4.98 14.92
C GLU A 45 12.61 -3.97 14.06
N GLY A 46 11.33 -4.20 13.79
CA GLY A 46 10.52 -3.32 12.98
C GLY A 46 10.63 -3.54 11.47
N VAL A 47 11.31 -4.62 11.06
CA VAL A 47 11.44 -4.98 9.65
C VAL A 47 10.20 -5.73 9.19
N VAL A 48 9.71 -5.39 8.00
CA VAL A 48 8.51 -6.02 7.43
C VAL A 48 8.80 -7.47 7.06
N VAL A 49 7.96 -8.38 7.55
CA VAL A 49 8.07 -9.83 7.26
C VAL A 49 6.88 -10.35 6.47
N GLY A 50 5.78 -9.61 6.42
CA GLY A 50 4.59 -10.00 5.69
C GLY A 50 3.49 -8.97 5.79
N VAL A 51 2.33 -9.30 5.21
CA VAL A 51 1.14 -8.47 5.28
C VAL A 51 -0.08 -9.35 5.54
N ILE A 52 -1.12 -8.75 6.13
CA ILE A 52 -2.42 -9.40 6.35
C ILE A 52 -3.50 -8.53 5.72
N SER A 53 -4.32 -9.13 4.88
CA SER A 53 -5.49 -8.50 4.27
C SER A 53 -6.79 -9.07 4.85
N ARG A 54 -7.92 -8.43 4.53
CA ARG A 54 -9.24 -8.97 4.91
C ARG A 54 -9.45 -10.38 4.37
N THR A 55 -8.97 -10.64 3.14
CA THR A 55 -9.05 -11.96 2.54
C THR A 55 -8.32 -13.01 3.36
N ASP A 56 -7.16 -12.67 3.92
CA ASP A 56 -6.41 -13.59 4.78
C ASP A 56 -7.21 -13.94 6.03
N ILE A 57 -7.89 -12.96 6.63
CA ILE A 57 -8.75 -13.20 7.80
C ILE A 57 -9.94 -14.08 7.43
N VAL A 58 -10.60 -13.79 6.30
CA VAL A 58 -11.75 -14.58 5.83
C VAL A 58 -11.33 -16.02 5.55
N LYS A 59 -10.19 -16.24 4.93
CA LYS A 59 -9.65 -17.59 4.68
C LYS A 59 -9.40 -18.33 6.00
N LEU A 60 -8.83 -17.65 6.97
CA LEU A 60 -8.58 -18.20 8.29
C LEU A 60 -9.90 -18.67 8.93
N LEU A 61 -10.92 -17.81 8.93
CA LEU A 61 -12.22 -18.13 9.52
C LEU A 61 -12.92 -19.27 8.79
N ALA A 62 -12.76 -19.36 7.47
CA ALA A 62 -13.37 -20.42 6.66
C ALA A 62 -12.73 -21.78 6.88
N CYS A 63 -11.43 -21.82 7.22
CA CYS A 63 -10.66 -23.06 7.34
C CYS A 63 -10.38 -23.47 8.77
N ALA A 64 -10.70 -22.64 9.76
CA ALA A 64 -10.26 -22.84 11.14
C ALA A 64 -11.40 -23.03 12.11
N LYS A 65 -11.04 -23.51 13.29
CA LYS A 65 -11.92 -23.74 14.43
C LYS A 65 -12.03 -22.49 15.30
N SER A 66 -12.81 -22.56 16.37
CA SER A 66 -13.27 -21.43 17.17
C SER A 66 -12.20 -20.47 17.74
N ASP A 67 -10.95 -20.89 17.85
CA ASP A 67 -9.85 -20.07 18.41
C ASP A 67 -8.84 -19.61 17.35
N ALA A 68 -9.26 -19.56 16.09
CA ALA A 68 -8.42 -19.18 14.96
C ALA A 68 -7.76 -17.80 15.11
N LEU A 69 -8.48 -16.84 15.69
CA LEU A 69 -7.98 -15.47 15.85
C LEU A 69 -6.93 -15.31 16.95
N SER A 70 -6.73 -16.33 17.80
CA SER A 70 -5.66 -16.31 18.80
C SER A 70 -4.30 -16.79 18.25
N ALA A 71 -4.27 -17.31 17.03
CA ALA A 71 -3.00 -17.65 16.36
C ALA A 71 -2.14 -16.40 16.19
N CYS A 72 -0.83 -16.59 16.07
CA CYS A 72 0.09 -15.48 15.81
C CYS A 72 -0.05 -14.97 14.37
N ALA A 73 0.18 -13.69 14.17
CA ALA A 73 0.08 -13.05 12.86
C ALA A 73 0.95 -13.74 11.80
N ASP A 74 2.14 -14.22 12.18
CA ASP A 74 3.06 -14.88 11.26
C ASP A 74 2.51 -16.22 10.72
N ALA A 75 1.53 -16.81 11.37
CA ALA A 75 0.92 -18.06 10.92
C ALA A 75 0.04 -17.88 9.68
N ILE A 76 -0.52 -16.68 9.47
CA ILE A 76 -1.46 -16.43 8.37
C ILE A 76 -1.02 -15.35 7.41
N MET A 77 0.02 -14.58 7.72
CA MET A 77 0.47 -13.47 6.87
C MET A 77 0.91 -13.96 5.50
N THR A 78 0.73 -13.12 4.50
CA THR A 78 1.29 -13.33 3.17
C THR A 78 2.72 -12.83 3.18
N ARG A 79 3.67 -13.69 2.84
CA ARG A 79 5.11 -13.39 2.85
C ARG A 79 5.61 -12.89 1.50
N SER A 80 5.00 -13.34 0.40
CA SER A 80 5.33 -12.91 -0.96
C SER A 80 4.63 -11.60 -1.24
N ILE A 81 5.25 -10.48 -0.85
CA ILE A 81 4.65 -9.16 -0.95
C ILE A 81 5.33 -8.34 -2.05
N LEU A 82 4.51 -7.52 -2.73
CA LEU A 82 5.03 -6.45 -3.56
C LEU A 82 5.24 -5.24 -2.65
N SER A 83 6.45 -4.74 -2.60
CA SER A 83 6.77 -3.51 -1.86
C SER A 83 7.35 -2.49 -2.82
N CYS A 84 7.35 -1.23 -2.41
CA CYS A 84 7.93 -0.16 -3.19
C CYS A 84 8.82 0.73 -2.33
N ARG A 85 9.58 1.59 -2.99
CA ARG A 85 10.50 2.52 -2.36
C ARG A 85 10.09 3.95 -2.70
N ALA A 86 10.46 4.89 -1.82
CA ALA A 86 10.10 6.30 -1.99
C ALA A 86 10.60 6.91 -3.31
N HIS A 87 11.73 6.44 -3.81
CA HIS A 87 12.33 6.99 -5.03
C HIS A 87 11.77 6.40 -6.33
N GLN A 88 10.95 5.36 -6.26
CA GLN A 88 10.39 4.73 -7.47
C GLN A 88 9.36 5.62 -8.15
N PRO A 89 9.34 5.64 -9.49
CA PRO A 89 8.28 6.33 -10.24
C PRO A 89 6.91 5.72 -9.92
N LEU A 90 5.89 6.58 -9.76
CA LEU A 90 4.53 6.12 -9.51
C LEU A 90 4.00 5.22 -10.61
N GLN A 91 4.33 5.51 -11.87
CA GLN A 91 3.90 4.70 -13.00
C GLN A 91 4.39 3.26 -12.88
N GLU A 92 5.65 3.08 -12.48
CA GLU A 92 6.25 1.77 -12.30
C GLU A 92 5.52 0.96 -11.21
N VAL A 93 5.22 1.61 -10.08
CA VAL A 93 4.50 0.98 -8.97
C VAL A 93 3.07 0.63 -9.39
N TRP A 94 2.40 1.54 -10.09
CA TRP A 94 1.06 1.31 -10.63
C TRP A 94 1.01 0.08 -11.54
N GLU A 95 1.94 -0.02 -12.47
CA GLU A 95 2.02 -1.15 -13.39
C GLU A 95 2.28 -2.47 -12.65
N ALA A 96 3.19 -2.46 -11.68
CA ALA A 96 3.50 -3.64 -10.88
C ALA A 96 2.30 -4.11 -10.07
N MET A 97 1.56 -3.18 -9.46
CA MET A 97 0.36 -3.50 -8.69
C MET A 97 -0.74 -4.06 -9.59
N ASN A 98 -0.96 -3.47 -10.76
CA ASN A 98 -1.95 -3.96 -11.73
C ASN A 98 -1.60 -5.35 -12.23
N ALA A 99 -0.34 -5.62 -12.51
CA ALA A 99 0.11 -6.93 -12.99
C ALA A 99 -0.21 -8.05 -12.00
N ARG A 100 -0.26 -7.72 -10.70
CA ARG A 100 -0.56 -8.67 -9.63
C ARG A 100 -1.97 -8.52 -9.07
N SER A 101 -2.78 -7.65 -9.66
CA SER A 101 -4.15 -7.34 -9.19
C SER A 101 -4.20 -6.91 -7.72
N LEU A 102 -3.21 -6.13 -7.29
CA LEU A 102 -3.11 -5.63 -5.92
C LEU A 102 -3.69 -4.22 -5.82
N ARG A 103 -4.35 -3.93 -4.70
CA ARG A 103 -4.91 -2.61 -4.40
C ARG A 103 -4.00 -1.77 -3.52
N CYS A 104 -3.09 -2.41 -2.80
CA CYS A 104 -2.20 -1.76 -1.84
C CYS A 104 -0.82 -2.39 -1.90
N ALA A 105 0.19 -1.60 -1.55
CA ALA A 105 1.55 -2.10 -1.38
C ALA A 105 2.25 -1.28 -0.30
N PRO A 106 3.04 -1.92 0.58
CA PRO A 106 3.80 -1.17 1.57
C PRO A 106 4.99 -0.45 0.92
N VAL A 107 5.30 0.73 1.46
CA VAL A 107 6.50 1.49 1.13
C VAL A 107 7.53 1.18 2.20
N LEU A 108 8.70 0.71 1.79
CA LEU A 108 9.78 0.33 2.69
C LEU A 108 10.96 1.28 2.55
N ASP A 109 11.66 1.52 3.64
CA ASP A 109 12.94 2.22 3.61
C ASP A 109 14.09 1.25 3.27
N GLU A 110 15.32 1.73 3.27
CA GLU A 110 16.50 0.93 2.92
C GLU A 110 16.74 -0.22 3.89
N SER A 111 16.29 -0.11 5.13
CA SER A 111 16.45 -1.17 6.14
C SER A 111 15.27 -2.15 6.16
N GLY A 112 14.30 -1.98 5.28
CA GLY A 112 13.13 -2.85 5.21
C GLY A 112 12.03 -2.49 6.20
N ARG A 113 12.11 -1.31 6.82
CA ARG A 113 11.06 -0.82 7.73
C ARG A 113 9.96 -0.12 6.95
N PRO A 114 8.71 -0.25 7.38
CA PRO A 114 7.59 0.35 6.66
C PRO A 114 7.53 1.85 6.87
N GLN A 115 7.30 2.59 5.79
CA GLN A 115 7.10 4.04 5.80
C GLN A 115 5.65 4.42 5.57
N GLY A 116 4.88 3.56 4.91
CA GLY A 116 3.49 3.82 4.59
C GLY A 116 2.92 2.70 3.74
N ILE A 117 1.68 2.88 3.33
CA ILE A 117 1.00 1.97 2.40
C ILE A 117 0.43 2.82 1.26
N VAL A 118 0.85 2.54 0.03
CA VAL A 118 0.25 3.16 -1.15
C VAL A 118 -1.01 2.40 -1.53
N HIS A 119 -2.06 3.13 -1.84
CA HIS A 119 -3.31 2.58 -2.33
C HIS A 119 -3.45 2.89 -3.81
N ALA A 120 -3.94 1.93 -4.60
CA ALA A 120 -4.14 2.11 -6.04
C ALA A 120 -4.94 3.38 -6.37
N ARG A 121 -5.92 3.73 -5.55
CA ARG A 121 -6.73 4.95 -5.70
C ARG A 121 -5.87 6.22 -5.63
N ASP A 122 -4.94 6.27 -4.68
CA ASP A 122 -4.06 7.43 -4.52
C ASP A 122 -3.07 7.55 -5.68
N LEU A 123 -2.56 6.40 -6.15
CA LEU A 123 -1.70 6.35 -7.33
C LEU A 123 -2.44 6.84 -8.57
N ALA A 124 -3.65 6.32 -8.79
CA ALA A 124 -4.47 6.70 -9.95
C ALA A 124 -4.80 8.19 -9.94
N SER A 125 -5.19 8.73 -8.77
CA SER A 125 -5.49 10.16 -8.62
C SER A 125 -4.28 11.03 -8.94
N ALA A 126 -3.11 10.68 -8.40
CA ALA A 126 -1.89 11.44 -8.63
C ALA A 126 -1.45 11.40 -10.10
N LEU A 127 -1.52 10.23 -10.73
CA LEU A 127 -1.16 10.06 -12.13
C LEU A 127 -2.14 10.81 -13.05
N LEU A 128 -3.43 10.80 -12.72
CA LEU A 128 -4.44 11.53 -13.47
C LEU A 128 -4.22 13.03 -13.38
N GLU A 129 -3.92 13.55 -12.20
CA GLU A 129 -3.59 14.97 -12.00
C GLU A 129 -2.36 15.37 -12.81
N GLU A 130 -1.33 14.53 -12.87
CA GLU A 130 -0.13 14.78 -13.67
C GLU A 130 -0.47 14.90 -15.15
N VAL A 131 -1.26 13.97 -15.70
CA VAL A 131 -1.71 14.01 -17.10
C VAL A 131 -2.53 15.25 -17.38
N THR A 132 -3.49 15.58 -16.52
CA THR A 132 -4.33 16.78 -16.68
C THR A 132 -3.48 18.05 -16.69
N HIS A 133 -2.50 18.13 -15.79
CA HIS A 133 -1.60 19.27 -15.71
C HIS A 133 -0.77 19.42 -16.99
N GLU A 134 -0.23 18.33 -17.51
CA GLU A 134 0.52 18.34 -18.78
C GLU A 134 -0.37 18.78 -19.95
N GLU A 135 -1.59 18.31 -20.02
CA GLU A 135 -2.55 18.75 -21.06
C GLU A 135 -2.84 20.25 -20.99
N LEU A 136 -3.03 20.79 -19.80
CA LEU A 136 -3.27 22.22 -19.61
C LEU A 136 -2.06 23.04 -20.04
N LEU A 137 -0.85 22.61 -19.71
CA LEU A 137 0.38 23.29 -20.12
C LEU A 137 0.54 23.28 -21.63
N LEU A 138 0.27 22.16 -22.29
CA LEU A 138 0.32 22.04 -23.74
C LEU A 138 -0.72 22.96 -24.40
N ARG A 139 -1.93 23.02 -23.88
CA ARG A 139 -2.99 23.89 -24.40
C ARG A 139 -2.58 25.35 -24.29
N ASP A 140 -2.07 25.77 -23.15
CA ASP A 140 -1.61 27.13 -22.93
C ASP A 140 -0.47 27.51 -23.89
N TYR A 141 0.46 26.59 -24.09
CA TYR A 141 1.57 26.77 -25.02
C TYR A 141 1.09 26.99 -26.45
N VAL A 142 0.17 26.13 -26.93
CA VAL A 142 -0.40 26.22 -28.26
C VAL A 142 -1.17 27.54 -28.44
N MET A 143 -2.00 27.92 -27.46
CA MET A 143 -2.76 29.17 -27.50
C MET A 143 -1.85 30.37 -27.44
N GLY A 144 -0.79 30.36 -26.65
CA GLY A 144 0.21 31.41 -26.58
C GLY A 144 0.90 31.67 -27.92
N ILE A 145 1.24 30.61 -28.65
CA ILE A 145 1.81 30.70 -30.00
C ILE A 145 0.79 31.28 -30.97
N GLY A 146 -0.48 30.87 -30.85
CA GLY A 146 -1.54 31.35 -31.74
C GLY A 146 -1.83 32.84 -31.62
N TYR A 147 -1.45 33.49 -30.54
CA TYR A 147 -1.66 34.91 -30.29
C TYR A 147 -0.47 35.80 -30.59
N GLN A 148 0.62 35.25 -31.09
CA GLN A 148 1.79 36.02 -31.50
C GLN A 148 1.69 36.52 -32.99
#